data_f9d029089cce172c436e9c85c84ac6de
#
_entry.id   f9d029089cce172c436e9c85c84ac6de
#
_cell.length_a   1.000
_cell.length_b   1.000
_cell.length_c   1.000
_cell.angle_alpha   90.00
_cell.angle_beta   90.00
_cell.angle_gamma   90.00
#
_symmetry.space_group_name_H-M   'P 1'
#
loop_
_entity.id
_entity.type
_entity.pdbx_description
1 polymer ?
#
loop_
_entity_poly.entity_id
_entity_poly.type
_entity_poly.pdbx_seq_one_letter_code
_entity_poly.pdbx_strand_id
1 'polypeptide(L)'
;MKCRFAPSPTGKIHIGNARSAILNWIFCQKNQGEFVLRIDDTDANRSSKEFETSIKDDLKWLGLNWSYTFNQSSRQHIYNEKIQILKQKKRLYPCFETEEELALKKKSLLSSGKPPIYDRSSLNLSDEEVEKKIESGIQPHWRFKLDHENIGWKDIIKGDVSFDAKNLSDPVLIRADGTLLYHLPSVIDDIEEKITHIIRGEDHIANTAYHIQIFKALESSIPSFAHHPFLVDETGKGFSKRLGSLSIENFRDEGYENISLLNYFLFIGSSSNIDPIKDLNEIVKKFDIQSLSRSSAKFSIESLRNLNENTIKLFSYNEISHKLKNIKSNFQKESFWRFIKNNISFVNQAKEWEEVITKINNAKDLNIDDSFINTAVDELPEDPFDETTWDHWTSKINKKTGLKGKDLFMPLRLILTGKSLSLIHISEPTRPALI
;
A
#
# COMPACT_ATOMS: atom_id res chain seq x y z
N MET A 1 20.80 1.31 -11.94
CA MET A 1 19.63 0.51 -11.57
C MET A 1 18.37 1.36 -11.76
N LYS A 2 17.26 0.77 -12.27
CA LYS A 2 16.00 1.49 -12.52
C LYS A 2 14.82 0.58 -12.24
N CYS A 3 13.86 1.05 -11.45
CA CYS A 3 12.59 0.40 -11.15
C CYS A 3 11.41 1.29 -11.56
N ARG A 4 10.23 0.70 -11.64
CA ARG A 4 9.00 1.43 -11.92
C ARG A 4 7.85 0.95 -11.05
N PHE A 5 6.96 1.87 -10.70
CA PHE A 5 5.60 1.57 -10.29
C PHE A 5 4.66 1.88 -11.47
N ALA A 6 3.77 0.95 -11.77
CA ALA A 6 2.96 1.00 -12.99
C ALA A 6 1.47 0.75 -12.70
N PRO A 7 0.79 1.69 -12.01
CA PRO A 7 -0.61 1.55 -11.68
C PRO A 7 -1.52 1.88 -12.87
N SER A 8 -2.64 1.15 -13.00
CA SER A 8 -3.74 1.56 -13.85
C SER A 8 -4.63 2.55 -13.11
N PRO A 9 -4.99 3.72 -13.69
CA PRO A 9 -5.78 4.74 -13.01
C PRO A 9 -7.29 4.42 -13.09
N THR A 10 -7.68 3.25 -12.55
CA THR A 10 -9.05 2.72 -12.54
C THR A 10 -9.70 2.78 -11.16
N GLY A 11 -9.02 3.36 -10.18
CA GLY A 11 -9.47 3.52 -8.80
C GLY A 11 -8.38 4.11 -7.91
N LYS A 12 -8.71 4.33 -6.63
CA LYS A 12 -7.76 4.80 -5.62
C LYS A 12 -6.70 3.75 -5.30
N ILE A 13 -5.52 4.17 -4.86
CA ILE A 13 -4.48 3.25 -4.41
C ILE A 13 -4.93 2.56 -3.12
N HIS A 14 -5.02 1.23 -3.17
CA HIS A 14 -5.23 0.41 -1.99
C HIS A 14 -3.91 -0.14 -1.44
N ILE A 15 -3.94 -0.72 -0.22
CA ILE A 15 -2.74 -1.19 0.49
C ILE A 15 -1.84 -2.13 -0.33
N GLY A 16 -2.41 -3.00 -1.17
CA GLY A 16 -1.62 -3.91 -2.01
C GLY A 16 -0.79 -3.17 -3.06
N ASN A 17 -1.41 -2.21 -3.78
CA ASN A 17 -0.71 -1.38 -4.76
C ASN A 17 0.27 -0.42 -4.09
N ALA A 18 -0.10 0.17 -2.94
CA ALA A 18 0.79 1.01 -2.16
C ALA A 18 2.05 0.25 -1.74
N ARG A 19 1.92 -0.99 -1.28
CA ARG A 19 3.06 -1.84 -0.94
C ARG A 19 4.00 -2.04 -2.14
N SER A 20 3.45 -2.31 -3.32
CA SER A 20 4.26 -2.42 -4.55
C SER A 20 5.02 -1.13 -4.85
N ALA A 21 4.37 0.04 -4.73
CA ALA A 21 5.01 1.34 -4.92
C ALA A 21 6.15 1.55 -3.91
N ILE A 22 5.87 1.33 -2.63
CA ILE A 22 6.81 1.50 -1.53
C ILE A 22 8.04 0.59 -1.70
N LEU A 23 7.83 -0.69 -2.05
CA LEU A 23 8.91 -1.66 -2.27
C LEU A 23 9.81 -1.27 -3.46
N ASN A 24 9.24 -0.81 -4.57
CA ASN A 24 10.03 -0.30 -5.70
C ASN A 24 10.84 0.93 -5.33
N TRP A 25 10.19 1.89 -4.66
CA TRP A 25 10.81 3.15 -4.28
C TRP A 25 11.97 2.93 -3.29
N ILE A 26 11.75 2.18 -2.21
CA ILE A 26 12.78 1.93 -1.18
C ILE A 26 13.95 1.14 -1.75
N PHE A 27 13.69 0.19 -2.66
CA PHE A 27 14.73 -0.57 -3.34
C PHE A 27 15.60 0.34 -4.20
N CYS A 28 14.99 1.32 -4.90
CA CYS A 28 15.73 2.35 -5.62
C CYS A 28 16.55 3.25 -4.68
N GLN A 29 15.96 3.73 -3.58
CA GLN A 29 16.69 4.57 -2.61
C GLN A 29 17.92 3.86 -2.04
N LYS A 30 17.76 2.61 -1.61
CA LYS A 30 18.85 1.81 -1.03
C LYS A 30 20.00 1.60 -2.01
N ASN A 31 19.70 1.45 -3.29
CA ASN A 31 20.69 1.16 -4.33
C ASN A 31 21.06 2.38 -5.19
N GLN A 32 20.72 3.60 -4.77
CA GLN A 32 20.96 4.84 -5.50
C GLN A 32 20.46 4.77 -6.95
N GLY A 33 19.32 4.12 -7.14
CA GLY A 33 18.69 3.90 -8.43
C GLY A 33 17.63 4.94 -8.77
N GLU A 34 17.07 4.81 -9.96
CA GLU A 34 16.03 5.68 -10.50
C GLU A 34 14.65 5.01 -10.33
N PHE A 35 13.70 5.74 -9.77
CA PHE A 35 12.31 5.31 -9.62
C PHE A 35 11.41 6.07 -10.59
N VAL A 36 10.66 5.35 -11.42
CA VAL A 36 9.81 5.90 -12.48
C VAL A 36 8.34 5.58 -12.18
N LEU A 37 7.45 6.52 -12.45
CA LEU A 37 6.01 6.32 -12.40
C LEU A 37 5.44 6.17 -13.82
N ARG A 38 4.97 4.96 -14.18
CA ARG A 38 4.26 4.70 -15.42
C ARG A 38 2.76 4.61 -15.12
N ILE A 39 1.95 5.32 -15.87
CA ILE A 39 0.49 5.24 -15.77
C ILE A 39 -0.01 4.30 -16.87
N ASP A 40 -0.53 3.14 -16.46
CA ASP A 40 -1.04 2.10 -17.37
C ASP A 40 -2.52 2.41 -17.69
N ASP A 41 -2.75 3.38 -18.58
CA ASP A 41 -4.05 3.96 -18.96
C ASP A 41 -4.56 3.50 -20.34
N THR A 42 -4.14 2.32 -20.77
CA THR A 42 -4.58 1.75 -22.07
C THR A 42 -6.05 1.35 -22.11
N ASP A 43 -6.68 1.11 -20.95
CA ASP A 43 -8.12 0.87 -20.84
C ASP A 43 -8.84 2.22 -20.64
N ALA A 44 -9.17 2.87 -21.76
CA ALA A 44 -9.80 4.19 -21.76
C ALA A 44 -11.18 4.21 -21.07
N ASN A 45 -11.90 3.09 -21.04
CA ASN A 45 -13.24 3.02 -20.44
C ASN A 45 -13.21 3.04 -18.92
N ARG A 46 -12.15 2.53 -18.30
CA ARG A 46 -12.01 2.45 -16.85
C ARG A 46 -11.01 3.45 -16.28
N SER A 47 -10.12 4.00 -17.10
CA SER A 47 -9.13 4.99 -16.69
C SER A 47 -9.72 6.38 -16.59
N SER A 48 -9.38 7.12 -15.53
CA SER A 48 -9.78 8.51 -15.39
C SER A 48 -8.61 9.41 -14.94
N LYS A 49 -8.67 10.68 -15.35
CA LYS A 49 -7.70 11.70 -14.95
C LYS A 49 -7.76 11.99 -13.44
N GLU A 50 -8.93 11.85 -12.86
CA GLU A 50 -9.16 12.01 -11.42
C GLU A 50 -8.38 10.94 -10.64
N PHE A 51 -8.49 9.66 -11.03
CA PHE A 51 -7.73 8.60 -10.37
C PHE A 51 -6.23 8.73 -10.60
N GLU A 52 -5.77 9.17 -11.78
CA GLU A 52 -4.36 9.46 -12.01
C GLU A 52 -3.84 10.53 -11.04
N THR A 53 -4.61 11.61 -10.84
CA THR A 53 -4.27 12.68 -9.89
C THR A 53 -4.24 12.16 -8.46
N SER A 54 -5.27 11.43 -8.05
CA SER A 54 -5.34 10.81 -6.71
C SER A 54 -4.13 9.88 -6.45
N ILE A 55 -3.74 9.05 -7.43
CA ILE A 55 -2.57 8.19 -7.35
C ILE A 55 -1.29 9.01 -7.08
N LYS A 56 -1.09 10.10 -7.85
CA LYS A 56 0.07 10.96 -7.70
C LYS A 56 0.10 11.67 -6.34
N ASP A 57 -1.05 12.11 -5.86
CA ASP A 57 -1.17 12.79 -4.57
C ASP A 57 -0.91 11.83 -3.40
N ASP A 58 -1.43 10.59 -3.48
CA ASP A 58 -1.17 9.57 -2.48
C ASP A 58 0.32 9.17 -2.42
N LEU A 59 0.97 9.02 -3.58
CA LEU A 59 2.41 8.74 -3.64
C LEU A 59 3.25 9.89 -3.08
N LYS A 60 2.89 11.14 -3.39
CA LYS A 60 3.56 12.32 -2.83
C LYS A 60 3.38 12.40 -1.32
N TRP A 61 2.17 12.15 -0.83
CA TRP A 61 1.89 12.14 0.60
C TRP A 61 2.69 11.07 1.33
N LEU A 62 2.85 9.88 0.72
CA LEU A 62 3.75 8.84 1.23
C LEU A 62 5.23 9.24 1.16
N GLY A 63 5.59 10.32 0.47
CA GLY A 63 6.98 10.75 0.27
C GLY A 63 7.71 10.00 -0.85
N LEU A 64 6.98 9.28 -1.71
CA LEU A 64 7.54 8.52 -2.81
C LEU A 64 7.74 9.42 -4.05
N ASN A 65 8.86 10.09 -4.13
CA ASN A 65 9.22 10.91 -5.28
C ASN A 65 9.72 10.04 -6.43
N TRP A 66 9.36 10.41 -7.65
CA TRP A 66 9.79 9.75 -8.89
C TRP A 66 10.56 10.71 -9.79
N SER A 67 11.45 10.16 -10.62
CA SER A 67 12.29 10.97 -11.52
C SER A 67 11.48 11.60 -12.64
N TYR A 68 10.57 10.82 -13.24
CA TYR A 68 9.61 11.28 -14.26
C TYR A 68 8.42 10.34 -14.32
N THR A 69 7.38 10.79 -15.02
CA THR A 69 6.16 10.03 -15.28
C THR A 69 5.77 10.08 -16.73
N PHE A 70 5.15 9.03 -17.21
CA PHE A 70 4.52 8.96 -18.53
C PHE A 70 3.29 8.07 -18.53
N ASN A 71 2.44 8.26 -19.54
CA ASN A 71 1.21 7.50 -19.75
C ASN A 71 1.39 6.55 -20.93
N GLN A 72 0.91 5.33 -20.83
CA GLN A 72 0.96 4.34 -21.92
C GLN A 72 0.18 4.79 -23.14
N SER A 73 -0.96 5.46 -22.95
CA SER A 73 -1.80 5.98 -24.03
C SER A 73 -1.06 6.92 -25.00
N SER A 74 -0.01 7.61 -24.57
CA SER A 74 0.80 8.52 -25.39
C SER A 74 1.86 7.82 -26.24
N ARG A 75 2.04 6.50 -26.09
CA ARG A 75 3.18 5.74 -26.66
C ARG A 75 2.80 4.80 -27.79
N GLN A 76 1.59 4.94 -28.36
CA GLN A 76 1.06 4.04 -29.40
C GLN A 76 2.01 3.86 -30.59
N HIS A 77 2.75 4.90 -30.97
CA HIS A 77 3.73 4.84 -32.08
C HIS A 77 4.86 3.85 -31.78
N ILE A 78 5.38 3.83 -30.55
CA ILE A 78 6.43 2.89 -30.11
C ILE A 78 5.89 1.45 -30.15
N TYR A 79 4.66 1.26 -29.63
CA TYR A 79 4.04 -0.06 -29.64
C TYR A 79 3.85 -0.59 -31.07
N ASN A 80 3.39 0.27 -32.00
CA ASN A 80 3.20 -0.11 -33.40
C ASN A 80 4.51 -0.56 -34.07
N GLU A 81 5.61 0.13 -33.79
CA GLU A 81 6.93 -0.27 -34.30
C GLU A 81 7.33 -1.68 -33.81
N LYS A 82 7.23 -1.93 -32.51
CA LYS A 82 7.58 -3.23 -31.92
C LYS A 82 6.65 -4.35 -32.36
N ILE A 83 5.36 -4.04 -32.60
CA ILE A 83 4.39 -4.96 -33.17
C ILE A 83 4.85 -5.43 -34.56
N GLN A 84 5.30 -4.51 -35.43
CA GLN A 84 5.79 -4.89 -36.76
C GLN A 84 7.03 -5.81 -36.66
N ILE A 85 7.95 -5.53 -35.77
CA ILE A 85 9.11 -6.39 -35.51
C ILE A 85 8.67 -7.80 -35.11
N LEU A 86 7.71 -7.91 -34.17
CA LEU A 86 7.21 -9.21 -33.72
C LEU A 86 6.46 -9.97 -34.82
N LYS A 87 5.72 -9.27 -35.72
CA LYS A 87 5.08 -9.87 -36.89
C LYS A 87 6.13 -10.39 -37.90
N GLN A 88 7.14 -9.58 -38.23
CA GLN A 88 8.22 -9.97 -39.14
C GLN A 88 8.99 -11.20 -38.63
N LYS A 89 9.19 -11.29 -37.31
CA LYS A 89 9.81 -12.45 -36.65
C LYS A 89 8.86 -13.64 -36.50
N LYS A 90 7.65 -13.55 -37.01
CA LYS A 90 6.58 -14.57 -36.87
C LYS A 90 6.30 -14.96 -35.41
N ARG A 91 6.51 -14.00 -34.49
CA ARG A 91 6.19 -14.14 -33.05
C ARG A 91 4.76 -13.69 -32.75
N LEU A 92 4.15 -12.84 -33.58
CA LEU A 92 2.73 -12.51 -33.59
C LEU A 92 2.06 -13.19 -34.77
N TYR A 93 0.98 -13.91 -34.53
CA TYR A 93 0.19 -14.53 -35.57
C TYR A 93 -1.30 -14.20 -35.41
N PRO A 94 -2.03 -14.06 -36.53
CA PRO A 94 -3.45 -13.70 -36.53
C PRO A 94 -4.31 -14.88 -36.14
N CYS A 95 -5.35 -14.62 -35.35
CA CYS A 95 -6.37 -15.57 -34.94
C CYS A 95 -7.74 -14.97 -35.20
N PHE A 96 -8.66 -15.77 -35.70
CA PHE A 96 -9.96 -15.32 -36.20
C PHE A 96 -11.16 -15.92 -35.44
N GLU A 97 -10.88 -16.73 -34.40
CA GLU A 97 -11.95 -17.31 -33.58
C GLU A 97 -12.64 -16.22 -32.76
N THR A 98 -13.94 -16.33 -32.67
CA THR A 98 -14.79 -15.46 -31.85
C THR A 98 -14.63 -15.79 -30.37
N GLU A 99 -15.09 -14.90 -29.50
CA GLU A 99 -15.07 -15.14 -28.03
C GLU A 99 -15.93 -16.37 -27.67
N GLU A 100 -17.07 -16.58 -28.36
CA GLU A 100 -17.93 -17.73 -28.17
C GLU A 100 -17.23 -19.05 -28.55
N GLU A 101 -16.56 -19.08 -29.71
CA GLU A 101 -15.82 -20.25 -30.18
C GLU A 101 -14.68 -20.61 -29.19
N LEU A 102 -13.93 -19.60 -28.72
CA LEU A 102 -12.89 -19.79 -27.72
C LEU A 102 -13.45 -20.27 -26.39
N ALA A 103 -14.61 -19.74 -25.97
CA ALA A 103 -15.29 -20.18 -24.74
C ALA A 103 -15.76 -21.65 -24.84
N LEU A 104 -16.30 -22.06 -26.00
CA LEU A 104 -16.71 -23.44 -26.27
C LEU A 104 -15.50 -24.38 -26.26
N LYS A 105 -14.40 -24.03 -26.96
CA LYS A 105 -13.15 -24.79 -26.94
C LYS A 105 -12.64 -24.97 -25.51
N LYS A 106 -12.60 -23.89 -24.73
CA LYS A 106 -12.19 -23.91 -23.32
C LYS A 106 -13.07 -24.83 -22.48
N LYS A 107 -14.39 -24.74 -22.63
CA LYS A 107 -15.34 -25.60 -21.89
C LYS A 107 -15.17 -27.08 -22.27
N SER A 108 -14.97 -27.40 -23.53
CA SER A 108 -14.71 -28.77 -24.02
C SER A 108 -13.43 -29.35 -23.43
N LEU A 109 -12.34 -28.59 -23.40
CA LEU A 109 -11.09 -29.03 -22.77
C LEU A 109 -11.25 -29.30 -21.28
N LEU A 110 -11.88 -28.39 -20.54
CA LEU A 110 -12.12 -28.55 -19.11
C LEU A 110 -13.04 -29.73 -18.80
N SER A 111 -14.08 -29.98 -19.59
CA SER A 111 -14.97 -31.15 -19.42
C SER A 111 -14.26 -32.48 -19.70
N SER A 112 -13.19 -32.45 -20.51
CA SER A 112 -12.34 -33.60 -20.82
C SER A 112 -11.15 -33.75 -19.85
N GLY A 113 -11.10 -32.96 -18.76
CA GLY A 113 -10.00 -32.95 -17.79
C GLY A 113 -8.68 -32.42 -18.33
N LYS A 114 -8.69 -31.71 -19.45
CA LYS A 114 -7.51 -31.14 -20.08
C LYS A 114 -7.36 -29.67 -19.70
N PRO A 115 -6.12 -29.16 -19.56
CA PRO A 115 -5.90 -27.74 -19.34
C PRO A 115 -6.42 -26.91 -20.54
N PRO A 116 -6.98 -25.70 -20.31
CA PRO A 116 -7.58 -24.88 -21.34
C PRO A 116 -6.52 -24.11 -22.15
N ILE A 117 -5.61 -24.85 -22.79
CA ILE A 117 -4.53 -24.31 -23.63
C ILE A 117 -5.06 -24.13 -25.06
N TYR A 118 -4.76 -22.99 -25.65
CA TYR A 118 -5.09 -22.72 -27.05
C TYR A 118 -4.36 -23.69 -27.98
N ASP A 119 -5.09 -24.33 -28.91
CA ASP A 119 -4.63 -25.40 -29.78
C ASP A 119 -3.74 -24.96 -30.95
N ARG A 120 -3.51 -23.65 -31.08
CA ARG A 120 -2.74 -23.04 -32.18
C ARG A 120 -3.33 -23.32 -33.57
N SER A 121 -4.61 -23.60 -33.65
CA SER A 121 -5.25 -23.95 -34.94
C SER A 121 -5.04 -22.87 -36.00
N SER A 122 -4.99 -21.60 -35.65
CA SER A 122 -4.74 -20.50 -36.59
C SER A 122 -3.31 -20.48 -37.19
N LEU A 123 -2.34 -21.19 -36.62
CA LEU A 123 -1.01 -21.33 -37.24
C LEU A 123 -1.01 -22.23 -38.47
N ASN A 124 -2.09 -22.99 -38.72
CA ASN A 124 -2.26 -23.86 -39.90
C ASN A 124 -2.84 -23.11 -41.08
N LEU A 125 -3.28 -21.87 -40.93
CA LEU A 125 -3.80 -21.03 -42.02
C LEU A 125 -2.63 -20.59 -42.91
N SER A 126 -2.84 -20.69 -44.22
CA SER A 126 -1.90 -20.11 -45.19
C SER A 126 -2.03 -18.59 -45.23
N ASP A 127 -1.00 -17.92 -45.73
CA ASP A 127 -1.02 -16.45 -45.89
C ASP A 127 -2.20 -16.00 -46.78
N GLU A 128 -2.56 -16.76 -47.83
CA GLU A 128 -3.69 -16.49 -48.69
C GLU A 128 -5.03 -16.63 -47.95
N GLU A 129 -5.17 -17.59 -47.03
CA GLU A 129 -6.38 -17.76 -46.22
C GLU A 129 -6.54 -16.64 -45.21
N VAL A 130 -5.42 -16.18 -44.64
CA VAL A 130 -5.38 -15.01 -43.75
C VAL A 130 -5.81 -13.74 -44.49
N GLU A 131 -5.25 -13.48 -45.68
CA GLU A 131 -5.60 -12.32 -46.52
C GLU A 131 -7.08 -12.34 -46.90
N LYS A 132 -7.63 -13.46 -47.38
CA LYS A 132 -9.04 -13.62 -47.72
C LYS A 132 -9.98 -13.31 -46.54
N LYS A 133 -9.60 -13.74 -45.32
CA LYS A 133 -10.38 -13.43 -44.10
C LYS A 133 -10.38 -11.93 -43.81
N ILE A 134 -9.24 -11.27 -43.91
CA ILE A 134 -9.10 -9.84 -43.68
C ILE A 134 -9.87 -9.05 -44.76
N GLU A 135 -9.74 -9.42 -46.03
CA GLU A 135 -10.48 -8.80 -47.16
C GLU A 135 -11.99 -8.97 -47.02
N SER A 136 -12.45 -10.08 -46.44
CA SER A 136 -13.87 -10.29 -46.12
C SER A 136 -14.35 -9.45 -44.92
N GLY A 137 -13.51 -8.61 -44.31
CA GLY A 137 -13.82 -7.71 -43.20
C GLY A 137 -13.65 -8.31 -41.81
N ILE A 138 -13.18 -9.57 -41.71
CA ILE A 138 -12.93 -10.21 -40.41
C ILE A 138 -11.60 -9.73 -39.84
N GLN A 139 -11.68 -8.97 -38.74
CA GLN A 139 -10.45 -8.47 -38.07
C GLN A 139 -9.88 -9.54 -37.13
N PRO A 140 -8.57 -9.88 -37.25
CA PRO A 140 -7.95 -10.84 -36.38
C PRO A 140 -7.61 -10.23 -35.02
N HIS A 141 -7.70 -11.03 -33.96
CA HIS A 141 -6.92 -10.79 -32.76
C HIS A 141 -5.54 -11.43 -32.93
N TRP A 142 -4.53 -10.90 -32.23
CA TRP A 142 -3.13 -11.35 -32.40
C TRP A 142 -2.64 -12.02 -31.15
N ARG A 143 -2.14 -13.26 -31.30
CA ARG A 143 -1.50 -14.04 -30.24
C ARG A 143 0.01 -14.04 -30.39
N PHE A 144 0.69 -14.06 -29.25
CA PHE A 144 2.13 -14.24 -29.19
C PHE A 144 2.46 -15.73 -29.16
N LYS A 145 3.24 -16.19 -30.15
CA LYS A 145 3.68 -17.57 -30.25
C LYS A 145 4.75 -17.85 -29.21
N LEU A 146 4.44 -18.65 -28.21
CA LEU A 146 5.40 -19.10 -27.22
C LEU A 146 6.31 -20.19 -27.78
N ASP A 147 7.60 -20.14 -27.49
CA ASP A 147 8.48 -21.27 -27.64
C ASP A 147 8.19 -22.27 -26.54
N HIS A 148 8.02 -23.54 -26.89
CA HIS A 148 7.73 -24.63 -25.96
C HIS A 148 9.00 -25.09 -25.24
N GLU A 149 9.58 -24.20 -24.46
CA GLU A 149 10.79 -24.43 -23.66
C GLU A 149 10.47 -24.29 -22.16
N ASN A 150 11.37 -24.76 -21.32
CA ASN A 150 11.31 -24.47 -19.89
C ASN A 150 11.84 -23.05 -19.65
N ILE A 151 11.00 -22.18 -19.04
CA ILE A 151 11.32 -20.79 -18.76
C ILE A 151 11.63 -20.67 -17.28
N GLY A 152 12.91 -20.50 -16.94
CA GLY A 152 13.36 -20.35 -15.56
C GLY A 152 13.97 -18.96 -15.32
N TRP A 153 13.81 -18.46 -14.11
CA TRP A 153 14.51 -17.28 -13.60
C TRP A 153 14.74 -17.38 -12.10
N LYS A 154 15.70 -16.62 -11.62
CA LYS A 154 15.94 -16.44 -10.20
C LYS A 154 15.20 -15.22 -9.71
N ASP A 155 14.10 -15.40 -9.00
CA ASP A 155 13.34 -14.32 -8.37
C ASP A 155 14.02 -13.88 -7.08
N ILE A 156 14.10 -12.56 -6.86
CA ILE A 156 14.81 -12.01 -5.69
C ILE A 156 14.16 -12.43 -4.37
N ILE A 157 12.82 -12.60 -4.35
CA ILE A 157 12.06 -12.97 -3.14
C ILE A 157 11.70 -14.46 -3.15
N LYS A 158 11.18 -14.97 -4.27
CA LYS A 158 10.67 -16.36 -4.35
C LYS A 158 11.77 -17.39 -4.58
N GLY A 159 12.97 -16.99 -5.00
CA GLY A 159 14.06 -17.89 -5.36
C GLY A 159 13.91 -18.45 -6.78
N ASP A 160 14.28 -19.69 -7.01
CA ASP A 160 14.19 -20.31 -8.33
C ASP A 160 12.73 -20.58 -8.71
N VAL A 161 12.31 -20.01 -9.84
CA VAL A 161 10.97 -20.18 -10.42
C VAL A 161 11.11 -20.69 -11.84
N SER A 162 10.25 -21.64 -12.23
CA SER A 162 10.23 -22.16 -13.60
C SER A 162 8.84 -22.53 -14.06
N PHE A 163 8.61 -22.40 -15.36
CA PHE A 163 7.37 -22.77 -16.05
C PHE A 163 7.70 -23.56 -17.31
N ASP A 164 7.06 -24.72 -17.50
CA ASP A 164 7.05 -25.37 -18.80
C ASP A 164 6.05 -24.65 -19.71
N ALA A 165 6.56 -23.98 -20.75
CA ALA A 165 5.73 -23.20 -21.66
C ALA A 165 4.74 -24.04 -22.48
N LYS A 166 4.91 -25.39 -22.52
CA LYS A 166 3.89 -26.30 -23.09
C LYS A 166 2.57 -26.25 -22.32
N ASN A 167 2.63 -25.89 -21.03
CA ASN A 167 1.45 -25.76 -20.16
C ASN A 167 0.87 -24.35 -20.16
N LEU A 168 1.42 -23.45 -20.96
CA LEU A 168 0.93 -22.07 -21.11
C LEU A 168 0.22 -21.93 -22.47
N SER A 169 -0.86 -21.15 -22.47
CA SER A 169 -1.57 -20.78 -23.71
C SER A 169 -0.89 -19.56 -24.33
N ASP A 170 -0.77 -19.55 -25.67
CA ASP A 170 -0.30 -18.35 -26.37
C ASP A 170 -1.18 -17.14 -26.02
N PRO A 171 -0.63 -16.09 -25.37
CA PRO A 171 -1.45 -14.98 -24.91
C PRO A 171 -1.92 -14.10 -26.07
N VAL A 172 -3.16 -13.62 -25.98
CA VAL A 172 -3.62 -12.54 -26.85
C VAL A 172 -2.89 -11.27 -26.43
N LEU A 173 -2.21 -10.61 -27.37
CA LEU A 173 -1.54 -9.33 -27.14
C LEU A 173 -2.30 -8.14 -27.72
N ILE A 174 -3.10 -8.39 -28.79
CA ILE A 174 -3.88 -7.36 -29.48
C ILE A 174 -5.26 -7.94 -29.77
N ARG A 175 -6.30 -7.25 -29.38
CA ARG A 175 -7.68 -7.60 -29.70
C ARG A 175 -8.02 -7.31 -31.15
N ALA A 176 -9.14 -7.83 -31.65
CA ALA A 176 -9.62 -7.57 -32.99
C ALA A 176 -9.96 -6.09 -33.25
N ASP A 177 -10.31 -5.34 -32.21
CA ASP A 177 -10.54 -3.89 -32.30
C ASP A 177 -9.23 -3.05 -32.23
N GLY A 178 -8.07 -3.71 -32.20
CA GLY A 178 -6.76 -3.07 -32.10
C GLY A 178 -6.30 -2.73 -30.68
N THR A 179 -7.13 -2.99 -29.66
CA THR A 179 -6.77 -2.73 -28.26
C THR A 179 -5.60 -3.59 -27.81
N LEU A 180 -4.57 -2.97 -27.29
CA LEU A 180 -3.40 -3.65 -26.73
C LEU A 180 -3.69 -4.19 -25.33
N LEU A 181 -3.31 -5.45 -25.10
CA LEU A 181 -3.45 -6.07 -23.78
C LEU A 181 -2.16 -5.99 -22.97
N TYR A 182 -2.30 -5.99 -21.68
CA TYR A 182 -1.29 -5.72 -20.65
C TYR A 182 0.14 -6.18 -20.95
N HIS A 183 0.33 -7.41 -21.43
CA HIS A 183 1.67 -7.97 -21.60
C HIS A 183 2.53 -7.17 -22.59
N LEU A 184 1.94 -6.71 -23.70
CA LEU A 184 2.69 -6.09 -24.78
C LEU A 184 3.17 -4.69 -24.43
N PRO A 185 2.33 -3.70 -24.09
CA PRO A 185 2.79 -2.37 -23.72
C PRO A 185 3.68 -2.40 -22.47
N SER A 186 3.38 -3.27 -21.51
CA SER A 186 4.18 -3.37 -20.29
C SER A 186 5.63 -3.77 -20.58
N VAL A 187 5.87 -4.78 -21.42
CA VAL A 187 7.23 -5.21 -21.77
C VAL A 187 7.93 -4.18 -22.67
N ILE A 188 7.23 -3.62 -23.65
CA ILE A 188 7.83 -2.62 -24.53
C ILE A 188 8.29 -1.40 -23.74
N ASP A 189 7.48 -0.89 -22.82
CA ASP A 189 7.87 0.22 -21.97
C ASP A 189 9.04 -0.12 -21.06
N ASP A 190 9.04 -1.32 -20.46
CA ASP A 190 10.15 -1.75 -19.63
C ASP A 190 11.47 -1.84 -20.44
N ILE A 191 11.40 -2.16 -21.74
CA ILE A 191 12.55 -2.13 -22.66
C ILE A 191 13.00 -0.70 -22.96
N GLU A 192 12.08 0.14 -23.42
CA GLU A 192 12.38 1.52 -23.84
C GLU A 192 12.92 2.36 -22.68
N GLU A 193 12.36 2.17 -21.49
CA GLU A 193 12.78 2.83 -20.26
C GLU A 193 14.02 2.18 -19.62
N LYS A 194 14.51 1.09 -20.18
CA LYS A 194 15.68 0.34 -19.65
C LYS A 194 15.49 -0.05 -18.18
N ILE A 195 14.30 -0.56 -17.85
CA ILE A 195 13.99 -1.04 -16.50
C ILE A 195 14.88 -2.25 -16.20
N THR A 196 15.57 -2.19 -15.08
CA THR A 196 16.50 -3.25 -14.67
C THR A 196 15.92 -4.21 -13.65
N HIS A 197 14.92 -3.73 -12.86
CA HIS A 197 14.27 -4.52 -11.82
C HIS A 197 12.76 -4.31 -11.87
N ILE A 198 12.01 -5.40 -11.82
CA ILE A 198 10.55 -5.43 -11.81
C ILE A 198 10.08 -6.02 -10.48
N ILE A 199 9.64 -5.15 -9.58
CA ILE A 199 9.10 -5.54 -8.27
C ILE A 199 7.58 -5.39 -8.33
N ARG A 200 6.81 -6.48 -8.07
CA ARG A 200 5.35 -6.50 -8.20
C ARG A 200 4.71 -7.60 -7.37
N GLY A 201 3.38 -7.66 -7.32
CA GLY A 201 2.65 -8.72 -6.60
C GLY A 201 2.87 -10.11 -7.20
N GLU A 202 2.76 -11.15 -6.37
CA GLU A 202 2.94 -12.55 -6.77
C GLU A 202 1.89 -13.09 -7.75
N ASP A 203 0.75 -12.40 -7.91
CA ASP A 203 -0.25 -12.67 -8.96
C ASP A 203 0.32 -12.57 -10.39
N HIS A 204 1.42 -11.84 -10.54
CA HIS A 204 2.11 -11.68 -11.80
C HIS A 204 3.22 -12.72 -12.06
N ILE A 205 3.42 -13.72 -11.21
CA ILE A 205 4.48 -14.73 -11.39
C ILE A 205 4.32 -15.45 -12.74
N ALA A 206 3.12 -15.93 -13.05
CA ALA A 206 2.86 -16.59 -14.34
C ALA A 206 3.06 -15.64 -15.53
N ASN A 207 2.74 -14.34 -15.36
CA ASN A 207 2.95 -13.33 -16.40
C ASN A 207 4.42 -13.13 -16.73
N THR A 208 5.33 -13.39 -15.77
CA THR A 208 6.77 -13.26 -15.97
C THR A 208 7.28 -14.23 -17.04
N ALA A 209 6.74 -15.44 -17.12
CA ALA A 209 7.10 -16.38 -18.19
C ALA A 209 6.78 -15.84 -19.59
N TYR A 210 5.61 -15.20 -19.75
CA TYR A 210 5.26 -14.52 -21.01
C TYR A 210 6.18 -13.35 -21.30
N HIS A 211 6.45 -12.51 -20.29
CA HIS A 211 7.29 -11.32 -20.43
C HIS A 211 8.72 -11.70 -20.83
N ILE A 212 9.32 -12.73 -20.22
CA ILE A 212 10.66 -13.22 -20.58
C ILE A 212 10.73 -13.59 -22.06
N GLN A 213 9.73 -14.27 -22.60
CA GLN A 213 9.71 -14.64 -24.01
C GLN A 213 9.49 -13.44 -24.94
N ILE A 214 8.72 -12.44 -24.52
CA ILE A 214 8.56 -11.19 -25.29
C ILE A 214 9.88 -10.38 -25.27
N PHE A 215 10.57 -10.27 -24.13
CA PHE A 215 11.91 -9.66 -24.05
C PHE A 215 12.90 -10.34 -25.00
N LYS A 216 12.94 -11.68 -25.01
CA LYS A 216 13.78 -12.47 -25.92
C LYS A 216 13.42 -12.20 -27.39
N ALA A 217 12.14 -12.20 -27.73
CA ALA A 217 11.66 -11.96 -29.10
C ALA A 217 12.02 -10.57 -29.62
N LEU A 218 12.06 -9.58 -28.73
CA LEU A 218 12.50 -8.19 -29.02
C LEU A 218 14.01 -8.00 -28.86
N GLU A 219 14.79 -9.08 -28.63
CA GLU A 219 16.25 -9.06 -28.47
C GLU A 219 16.74 -8.09 -27.41
N SER A 220 15.99 -7.99 -26.32
CA SER A 220 16.30 -7.09 -25.23
C SER A 220 16.77 -7.84 -23.98
N SER A 221 17.52 -7.13 -23.14
CA SER A 221 17.94 -7.65 -21.84
C SER A 221 16.75 -7.93 -20.94
N ILE A 222 16.75 -9.07 -20.27
CA ILE A 222 15.71 -9.46 -19.32
C ILE A 222 16.02 -8.82 -17.96
N PRO A 223 15.09 -8.06 -17.37
CA PRO A 223 15.29 -7.47 -16.05
C PRO A 223 15.25 -8.53 -14.94
N SER A 224 15.78 -8.18 -13.77
CA SER A 224 15.60 -8.98 -12.55
C SER A 224 14.18 -8.85 -12.03
N PHE A 225 13.60 -9.95 -11.52
CA PHE A 225 12.23 -9.97 -11.01
C PHE A 225 12.20 -10.18 -9.49
N ALA A 226 11.26 -9.54 -8.85
CA ALA A 226 10.94 -9.74 -7.44
C ALA A 226 9.41 -9.77 -7.27
N HIS A 227 8.86 -10.90 -6.82
CA HIS A 227 7.42 -11.06 -6.59
C HIS A 227 7.13 -11.09 -5.10
N HIS A 228 6.64 -9.96 -4.58
CA HIS A 228 6.26 -9.89 -3.17
C HIS A 228 4.92 -10.60 -2.91
N PRO A 229 4.76 -11.24 -1.75
CA PRO A 229 3.54 -11.94 -1.40
C PRO A 229 2.37 -10.99 -1.18
N PHE A 230 1.15 -11.52 -1.32
CA PHE A 230 -0.07 -10.80 -1.01
C PHE A 230 -0.14 -10.37 0.45
N LEU A 231 -0.88 -9.28 0.66
CA LEU A 231 -1.45 -8.98 1.96
C LEU A 231 -2.80 -9.70 2.08
N VAL A 232 -3.02 -10.32 3.22
CA VAL A 232 -4.29 -10.99 3.57
C VAL A 232 -4.80 -10.45 4.89
N ASP A 233 -6.08 -10.61 5.16
CA ASP A 233 -6.65 -10.26 6.46
C ASP A 233 -6.16 -11.21 7.58
N GLU A 234 -6.52 -10.93 8.81
CA GLU A 234 -6.13 -11.74 9.97
C GLU A 234 -6.60 -13.20 9.87
N THR A 235 -7.67 -13.46 9.09
CA THR A 235 -8.18 -14.82 8.82
C THR A 235 -7.44 -15.53 7.69
N GLY A 236 -6.53 -14.84 6.99
CA GLY A 236 -5.79 -15.36 5.84
C GLY A 236 -6.54 -15.24 4.51
N LYS A 237 -7.62 -14.47 4.45
CA LYS A 237 -8.39 -14.23 3.23
C LYS A 237 -7.98 -12.90 2.55
N GLY A 238 -8.11 -12.85 1.24
CA GLY A 238 -7.88 -11.62 0.48
C GLY A 238 -8.95 -10.55 0.76
N PHE A 239 -8.59 -9.28 0.61
CA PHE A 239 -9.44 -8.11 0.94
C PHE A 239 -10.56 -7.80 -0.06
N SER A 240 -10.93 -8.67 -0.99
CA SER A 240 -11.76 -8.40 -2.17
C SER A 240 -13.04 -7.58 -1.94
N LYS A 241 -13.63 -7.57 -0.73
CA LYS A 241 -14.84 -6.81 -0.39
C LYS A 241 -14.59 -5.56 0.47
N ARG A 242 -13.37 -5.34 0.98
CA ARG A 242 -13.02 -4.23 1.89
C ARG A 242 -11.95 -3.28 1.34
N LEU A 243 -11.53 -3.47 0.09
CA LEU A 243 -10.43 -2.68 -0.51
C LEU A 243 -10.73 -1.18 -0.52
N GLY A 244 -11.98 -0.77 -0.69
CA GLY A 244 -12.37 0.65 -0.68
C GLY A 244 -12.08 1.37 0.64
N SER A 245 -12.15 0.64 1.78
CA SER A 245 -11.85 1.20 3.11
C SER A 245 -10.35 1.18 3.46
N LEU A 246 -9.53 0.51 2.65
CA LEU A 246 -8.08 0.37 2.85
C LEU A 246 -7.29 1.13 1.77
N SER A 247 -7.79 2.30 1.35
CA SER A 247 -7.08 3.21 0.46
C SER A 247 -6.09 4.08 1.24
N ILE A 248 -5.04 4.54 0.57
CA ILE A 248 -4.05 5.45 1.16
C ILE A 248 -4.70 6.78 1.57
N GLU A 249 -5.64 7.28 0.77
CA GLU A 249 -6.43 8.47 1.10
C GLU A 249 -7.15 8.31 2.45
N ASN A 250 -7.80 7.16 2.72
CA ASN A 250 -8.49 6.95 3.99
C ASN A 250 -7.53 6.97 5.18
N PHE A 251 -6.35 6.36 5.07
CA PHE A 251 -5.35 6.42 6.14
C PHE A 251 -4.85 7.85 6.39
N ARG A 252 -4.67 8.63 5.32
CA ARG A 252 -4.31 10.05 5.42
C ARG A 252 -5.40 10.84 6.13
N ASP A 253 -6.65 10.65 5.76
CA ASP A 253 -7.81 11.38 6.29
C ASP A 253 -8.09 10.98 7.76
N GLU A 254 -7.84 9.73 8.15
CA GLU A 254 -7.86 9.27 9.54
C GLU A 254 -6.73 9.89 10.38
N GLY A 255 -5.65 10.35 9.76
CA GLY A 255 -4.55 11.01 10.44
C GLY A 255 -3.33 10.15 10.73
N TYR A 256 -3.18 9.02 10.02
CA TYR A 256 -1.94 8.23 10.10
C TYR A 256 -0.74 9.03 9.61
N GLU A 257 0.41 8.80 10.23
CA GLU A 257 1.68 9.32 9.75
C GLU A 257 2.17 8.50 8.54
N ASN A 258 2.56 9.19 7.47
CA ASN A 258 3.05 8.52 6.25
C ASN A 258 4.25 7.60 6.54
N ILE A 259 5.15 8.02 7.44
CA ILE A 259 6.32 7.23 7.84
C ILE A 259 5.91 5.91 8.54
N SER A 260 4.80 5.91 9.29
CA SER A 260 4.27 4.70 9.92
C SER A 260 3.74 3.70 8.89
N LEU A 261 3.06 4.19 7.84
CA LEU A 261 2.63 3.34 6.74
C LEU A 261 3.82 2.76 5.98
N LEU A 262 4.82 3.59 5.63
CA LEU A 262 6.04 3.14 4.97
C LEU A 262 6.72 2.02 5.77
N ASN A 263 6.94 2.26 7.05
CA ASN A 263 7.56 1.31 7.96
C ASN A 263 6.76 -0.01 8.00
N TYR A 264 5.45 0.09 8.21
CA TYR A 264 4.58 -1.09 8.32
C TYR A 264 4.58 -1.93 7.02
N PHE A 265 4.38 -1.30 5.86
CA PHE A 265 4.30 -2.01 4.58
C PHE A 265 5.63 -2.61 4.12
N LEU A 266 6.75 -2.05 4.54
CA LEU A 266 8.07 -2.59 4.24
C LEU A 266 8.39 -3.84 5.06
N PHE A 267 8.06 -3.82 6.36
CA PHE A 267 8.49 -4.88 7.26
C PHE A 267 7.42 -5.93 7.54
N ILE A 268 6.14 -5.69 7.19
CA ILE A 268 5.10 -6.71 7.32
C ILE A 268 5.43 -7.94 6.47
N GLY A 269 5.45 -9.12 7.11
CA GLY A 269 5.83 -10.36 6.45
C GLY A 269 7.31 -10.47 6.12
N SER A 270 8.17 -9.72 6.79
CA SER A 270 9.61 -9.89 6.77
C SER A 270 10.09 -10.64 8.03
N SER A 271 11.34 -11.05 8.04
CA SER A 271 12.01 -11.59 9.25
C SER A 271 12.44 -10.50 10.23
N SER A 272 12.29 -9.23 9.90
CA SER A 272 12.62 -8.10 10.76
C SER A 272 11.45 -7.68 11.63
N ASN A 273 11.73 -7.21 12.85
CA ASN A 273 10.70 -6.61 13.69
C ASN A 273 10.19 -5.29 13.09
N ILE A 274 8.91 -5.01 13.33
CA ILE A 274 8.27 -3.73 12.98
C ILE A 274 8.40 -2.80 14.17
N ASP A 275 9.58 -2.21 14.35
CA ASP A 275 9.83 -1.23 15.40
C ASP A 275 9.44 0.17 14.94
N PRO A 276 9.01 1.08 15.85
CA PRO A 276 8.71 2.45 15.48
C PRO A 276 9.96 3.20 15.01
N ILE A 277 9.95 3.72 13.81
CA ILE A 277 11.04 4.48 13.19
C ILE A 277 10.45 5.76 12.61
N LYS A 278 11.04 6.93 12.93
CA LYS A 278 10.62 8.23 12.40
C LYS A 278 11.52 8.79 11.30
N ASP A 279 12.71 8.21 11.12
CA ASP A 279 13.68 8.64 10.11
C ASP A 279 13.65 7.71 8.89
N LEU A 280 13.33 8.30 7.75
CA LEU A 280 13.28 7.58 6.48
C LEU A 280 14.62 6.96 6.10
N ASN A 281 15.75 7.64 6.39
CA ASN A 281 17.09 7.11 6.10
C ASN A 281 17.39 5.86 6.94
N GLU A 282 16.89 5.79 8.16
CA GLU A 282 17.00 4.60 9.00
C GLU A 282 16.20 3.44 8.41
N ILE A 283 14.98 3.69 7.93
CA ILE A 283 14.16 2.69 7.21
C ILE A 283 14.90 2.17 5.98
N VAL A 284 15.45 3.07 5.15
CA VAL A 284 16.23 2.70 3.94
C VAL A 284 17.41 1.80 4.29
N LYS A 285 18.16 2.12 5.34
CA LYS A 285 19.31 1.31 5.78
C LYS A 285 18.90 -0.07 6.28
N LYS A 286 17.82 -0.12 7.09
CA LYS A 286 17.34 -1.35 7.75
C LYS A 286 16.66 -2.31 6.76
N PHE A 287 16.01 -1.79 5.72
CA PHE A 287 15.25 -2.62 4.80
C PHE A 287 16.14 -3.52 3.94
N ASP A 288 15.75 -4.80 3.85
CA ASP A 288 16.31 -5.77 2.90
C ASP A 288 15.17 -6.52 2.21
N ILE A 289 15.11 -6.43 0.88
CA ILE A 289 14.07 -7.10 0.09
C ILE A 289 14.12 -8.62 0.22
N GLN A 290 15.30 -9.19 0.48
CA GLN A 290 15.47 -10.63 0.69
C GLN A 290 14.94 -11.11 2.04
N SER A 291 14.69 -10.20 2.99
CA SER A 291 14.07 -10.53 4.28
C SER A 291 12.57 -10.82 4.17
N LEU A 292 11.95 -10.47 3.03
CA LEU A 292 10.53 -10.70 2.81
C LEU A 292 10.22 -12.21 2.73
N SER A 293 9.18 -12.62 3.45
CA SER A 293 8.65 -13.99 3.40
C SER A 293 8.15 -14.34 2.00
N ARG A 294 8.21 -15.62 1.66
CA ARG A 294 7.59 -16.14 0.44
C ARG A 294 6.08 -16.34 0.57
N SER A 295 5.56 -16.34 1.80
CA SER A 295 4.15 -16.55 2.11
C SER A 295 3.42 -15.22 2.31
N SER A 296 2.09 -15.21 2.12
CA SER A 296 1.24 -14.05 2.34
C SER A 296 1.39 -13.47 3.75
N ALA A 297 1.37 -12.15 3.86
CA ALA A 297 1.51 -11.43 5.12
C ALA A 297 0.14 -10.99 5.66
N LYS A 298 -0.12 -11.24 6.93
CA LYS A 298 -1.37 -10.86 7.60
C LYS A 298 -1.34 -9.39 7.98
N PHE A 299 -2.19 -8.60 7.36
CA PHE A 299 -2.37 -7.19 7.69
C PHE A 299 -3.31 -7.04 8.89
N SER A 300 -2.90 -6.25 9.88
CA SER A 300 -3.70 -5.89 11.03
C SER A 300 -3.76 -4.37 11.17
N ILE A 301 -4.97 -3.82 11.16
CA ILE A 301 -5.19 -2.38 11.37
C ILE A 301 -4.80 -1.95 12.79
N GLU A 302 -5.00 -2.84 13.76
CA GLU A 302 -4.61 -2.59 15.15
C GLU A 302 -3.08 -2.50 15.29
N SER A 303 -2.34 -3.41 14.65
CA SER A 303 -0.87 -3.38 14.65
C SER A 303 -0.34 -2.11 13.98
N LEU A 304 -0.96 -1.67 12.87
CA LEU A 304 -0.61 -0.42 12.21
C LEU A 304 -0.90 0.80 13.12
N ARG A 305 -2.05 0.81 13.79
CA ARG A 305 -2.40 1.88 14.75
C ARG A 305 -1.40 1.95 15.90
N ASN A 306 -1.07 0.82 16.51
CA ASN A 306 -0.09 0.73 17.58
C ASN A 306 1.30 1.21 17.12
N LEU A 307 1.71 0.86 15.90
CA LEU A 307 2.95 1.38 15.31
C LEU A 307 2.89 2.90 15.14
N ASN A 308 1.76 3.44 14.66
CA ASN A 308 1.57 4.87 14.48
C ASN A 308 1.66 5.63 15.81
N GLU A 309 0.98 5.16 16.85
CA GLU A 309 1.05 5.72 18.21
C GLU A 309 2.50 5.75 18.72
N ASN A 310 3.22 4.66 18.58
CA ASN A 310 4.61 4.58 19.04
C ASN A 310 5.55 5.45 18.19
N THR A 311 5.27 5.61 16.90
CA THR A 311 6.02 6.53 16.02
C THR A 311 5.78 7.98 16.41
N ILE A 312 4.53 8.37 16.72
CA ILE A 312 4.17 9.72 17.18
C ILE A 312 4.93 10.10 18.45
N LYS A 313 5.13 9.16 19.39
CA LYS A 313 5.90 9.40 20.63
C LYS A 313 7.35 9.78 20.36
N LEU A 314 7.94 9.39 19.23
CA LEU A 314 9.30 9.72 18.84
C LEU A 314 9.47 11.15 18.30
N PHE A 315 8.38 11.82 17.90
CA PHE A 315 8.47 13.16 17.36
C PHE A 315 8.74 14.19 18.46
N SER A 316 9.69 15.07 18.19
CA SER A 316 9.86 16.33 18.94
C SER A 316 8.77 17.33 18.53
N TYR A 317 8.58 18.37 19.36
CA TYR A 317 7.64 19.45 19.01
C TYR A 317 8.00 20.13 17.68
N ASN A 318 9.27 20.37 17.43
CA ASN A 318 9.72 21.04 16.21
C ASN A 318 9.33 20.27 14.95
N GLU A 319 9.41 18.92 14.96
CA GLU A 319 9.06 18.07 13.84
C GLU A 319 7.56 18.08 13.54
N ILE A 320 6.71 18.23 14.58
CA ILE A 320 5.24 18.14 14.46
C ILE A 320 4.53 19.50 14.49
N SER A 321 5.24 20.58 14.82
CA SER A 321 4.67 21.92 15.03
C SER A 321 3.81 22.44 13.89
N HIS A 322 4.14 22.05 12.65
CA HIS A 322 3.38 22.42 11.46
C HIS A 322 1.96 21.83 11.44
N LYS A 323 1.73 20.68 12.10
CA LYS A 323 0.41 20.04 12.24
C LYS A 323 -0.38 20.60 13.42
N LEU A 324 0.29 21.26 14.37
CA LEU A 324 -0.30 21.86 15.58
C LEU A 324 -0.62 23.35 15.44
N LYS A 325 -0.57 23.91 14.21
CA LYS A 325 -0.81 25.35 13.96
C LYS A 325 -2.19 25.83 14.40
N ASN A 326 -3.19 24.94 14.36
CA ASN A 326 -4.58 25.24 14.69
C ASN A 326 -4.87 25.20 16.19
N ILE A 327 -3.90 24.80 17.02
CA ILE A 327 -4.00 24.86 18.47
C ILE A 327 -3.86 26.31 18.91
N LYS A 328 -4.92 26.87 19.50
CA LYS A 328 -5.06 28.30 19.82
C LYS A 328 -4.72 28.64 21.26
N SER A 329 -4.56 27.63 22.12
CA SER A 329 -4.33 27.84 23.54
C SER A 329 -3.04 28.58 23.82
N ASN A 330 -3.03 29.38 24.90
CA ASN A 330 -1.86 30.09 25.41
C ASN A 330 -0.80 29.18 26.06
N PHE A 331 -0.96 27.85 25.94
CA PHE A 331 0.00 26.90 26.47
C PHE A 331 1.36 27.04 25.78
N GLN A 332 2.41 26.79 26.53
CA GLN A 332 3.70 26.50 25.93
C GLN A 332 3.52 25.25 25.07
N LYS A 333 3.46 25.45 23.76
CA LYS A 333 3.10 24.39 22.78
C LYS A 333 4.00 23.15 22.88
N GLU A 334 5.23 23.34 23.30
CA GLU A 334 6.16 22.21 23.53
C GLU A 334 5.75 21.37 24.74
N SER A 335 5.37 22.01 25.86
CA SER A 335 4.90 21.31 27.06
C SER A 335 3.58 20.58 26.78
N PHE A 336 2.68 21.22 26.02
CA PHE A 336 1.45 20.58 25.55
C PHE A 336 1.73 19.35 24.70
N TRP A 337 2.64 19.45 23.73
CA TRP A 337 3.03 18.31 22.91
C TRP A 337 3.63 17.18 23.74
N ARG A 338 4.56 17.48 24.64
CA ARG A 338 5.18 16.50 25.54
C ARG A 338 4.14 15.75 26.35
N PHE A 339 3.08 16.43 26.76
CA PHE A 339 1.98 15.86 27.53
C PHE A 339 1.10 14.95 26.66
N ILE A 340 0.62 15.43 25.50
CA ILE A 340 -0.39 14.71 24.73
C ILE A 340 0.16 13.56 23.89
N LYS A 341 1.42 13.60 23.41
CA LYS A 341 1.97 12.63 22.47
C LYS A 341 1.95 11.18 22.96
N ASN A 342 1.91 10.97 24.27
CA ASN A 342 1.81 9.64 24.87
C ASN A 342 0.34 9.14 25.01
N ASN A 343 -0.62 9.99 24.72
CA ASN A 343 -2.05 9.78 24.94
C ASN A 343 -2.90 9.88 23.67
N ILE A 344 -2.28 9.96 22.51
CA ILE A 344 -2.95 10.08 21.22
C ILE A 344 -2.49 8.99 20.26
N SER A 345 -3.43 8.49 19.44
CA SER A 345 -3.13 7.60 18.31
C SER A 345 -2.85 8.36 17.02
N PHE A 346 -3.39 9.59 16.93
CA PHE A 346 -3.30 10.46 15.76
C PHE A 346 -3.05 11.90 16.18
N VAL A 347 -2.20 12.62 15.46
CA VAL A 347 -1.84 14.01 15.78
C VAL A 347 -3.07 14.95 15.75
N ASN A 348 -4.05 14.68 14.89
CA ASN A 348 -5.28 15.48 14.80
C ASN A 348 -6.13 15.47 16.09
N GLN A 349 -5.95 14.44 16.96
CA GLN A 349 -6.58 14.39 18.29
C GLN A 349 -6.05 15.46 19.26
N ALA A 350 -4.95 16.14 18.92
CA ALA A 350 -4.44 17.27 19.72
C ALA A 350 -5.51 18.35 19.94
N LYS A 351 -6.42 18.57 18.99
CA LYS A 351 -7.53 19.52 19.13
C LYS A 351 -8.52 19.10 20.22
N GLU A 352 -8.82 17.81 20.31
CA GLU A 352 -9.70 17.29 21.37
C GLU A 352 -9.07 17.46 22.77
N TRP A 353 -7.73 17.27 22.83
CA TRP A 353 -6.99 17.49 24.07
C TRP A 353 -6.92 18.97 24.45
N GLU A 354 -6.82 19.88 23.47
CA GLU A 354 -6.92 21.32 23.71
C GLU A 354 -8.28 21.65 24.35
N GLU A 355 -9.38 21.11 23.81
CA GLU A 355 -10.72 21.31 24.36
C GLU A 355 -10.86 20.76 25.79
N VAL A 356 -10.30 19.57 26.05
CA VAL A 356 -10.31 18.96 27.41
C VAL A 356 -9.58 19.84 28.43
N ILE A 357 -8.44 20.44 28.04
CA ILE A 357 -7.63 21.24 28.97
C ILE A 357 -8.21 22.65 29.17
N THR A 358 -8.84 23.21 28.13
CA THR A 358 -9.38 24.60 28.19
C THR A 358 -10.80 24.67 28.69
N LYS A 359 -11.58 23.57 28.61
CA LYS A 359 -12.97 23.54 29.02
C LYS A 359 -13.08 23.27 30.53
N ILE A 360 -13.66 24.21 31.23
CA ILE A 360 -14.04 24.01 32.63
C ILE A 360 -15.28 23.11 32.65
N ASN A 361 -15.15 21.89 33.19
CA ASN A 361 -16.26 20.97 33.36
C ASN A 361 -17.03 21.32 34.63
N ASN A 362 -18.36 21.37 34.57
CA ASN A 362 -19.18 21.51 35.73
C ASN A 362 -19.29 20.13 36.39
N ALA A 363 -18.69 19.95 37.57
CA ALA A 363 -18.68 18.69 38.27
C ALA A 363 -20.12 18.14 38.59
N LYS A 364 -21.09 19.01 38.70
CA LYS A 364 -22.53 18.64 38.93
C LYS A 364 -23.14 17.83 37.77
N ASP A 365 -22.59 17.97 36.54
CA ASP A 365 -23.10 17.28 35.37
C ASP A 365 -22.48 15.89 35.20
N LEU A 366 -21.57 15.48 36.08
CA LEU A 366 -20.71 14.30 35.88
C LEU A 366 -21.22 13.03 36.63
N ASN A 367 -22.34 13.12 37.34
CA ASN A 367 -22.90 12.02 38.14
C ASN A 367 -21.84 11.33 39.06
N ILE A 368 -21.04 12.13 39.74
CA ILE A 368 -20.02 11.73 40.70
C ILE A 368 -20.52 12.09 42.10
N ASP A 369 -20.23 11.24 43.07
CA ASP A 369 -20.61 11.49 44.48
C ASP A 369 -19.98 12.80 44.99
N ASP A 370 -20.80 13.71 45.48
CA ASP A 370 -20.37 15.02 46.02
C ASP A 370 -19.34 14.88 47.14
N SER A 371 -19.41 13.80 47.95
CA SER A 371 -18.46 13.54 49.04
C SER A 371 -17.05 13.23 48.47
N PHE A 372 -17.01 12.52 47.31
CA PHE A 372 -15.75 12.26 46.62
C PHE A 372 -15.17 13.53 46.01
N ILE A 373 -16.03 14.36 45.37
CA ILE A 373 -15.59 15.62 44.78
C ILE A 373 -15.02 16.53 45.87
N ASN A 374 -15.68 16.70 46.98
CA ASN A 374 -15.21 17.51 48.10
C ASN A 374 -13.85 16.99 48.64
N THR A 375 -13.74 15.66 48.82
CA THR A 375 -12.47 15.06 49.23
C THR A 375 -11.36 15.30 48.25
N ALA A 376 -11.64 15.22 46.94
CA ALA A 376 -10.65 15.46 45.89
C ALA A 376 -10.17 16.92 45.88
N VAL A 377 -11.10 17.88 46.09
CA VAL A 377 -10.77 19.31 46.19
C VAL A 377 -9.95 19.62 47.44
N ASP A 378 -10.40 19.11 48.63
CA ASP A 378 -9.74 19.36 49.91
C ASP A 378 -8.31 18.80 49.96
N GLU A 379 -8.03 17.71 49.24
CA GLU A 379 -6.72 17.08 49.24
C GLU A 379 -5.84 17.56 48.04
N LEU A 380 -6.34 18.48 47.22
CA LEU A 380 -5.54 19.02 46.12
C LEU A 380 -4.34 19.78 46.66
N PRO A 381 -3.09 19.44 46.28
CA PRO A 381 -1.91 20.15 46.73
C PRO A 381 -1.93 21.64 46.30
N GLU A 382 -1.24 22.49 47.05
CA GLU A 382 -1.05 23.89 46.67
C GLU A 382 -0.04 24.03 45.51
N ASP A 383 -0.19 25.09 44.71
CA ASP A 383 0.78 25.45 43.66
C ASP A 383 2.22 25.67 44.25
N PRO A 384 3.27 25.40 43.49
CA PRO A 384 3.30 24.95 42.11
C PRO A 384 3.12 23.46 41.95
N PHE A 385 2.36 23.04 40.91
CA PHE A 385 2.20 21.65 40.56
C PHE A 385 3.42 21.11 39.78
N ASP A 386 3.86 19.90 40.14
CA ASP A 386 4.99 19.22 39.53
C ASP A 386 4.72 17.75 39.19
N GLU A 387 5.72 17.00 38.76
CA GLU A 387 5.60 15.57 38.39
C GLU A 387 5.17 14.68 39.57
N THR A 388 5.34 15.09 40.80
CA THR A 388 4.97 14.33 42.00
C THR A 388 3.56 14.66 42.50
N THR A 389 2.98 15.78 42.07
CA THR A 389 1.67 16.28 42.52
C THR A 389 0.55 15.26 42.38
N TRP A 390 0.50 14.57 41.24
CA TRP A 390 -0.52 13.55 40.98
C TRP A 390 -0.45 12.39 41.97
N ASP A 391 0.74 11.86 42.23
CA ASP A 391 0.95 10.74 43.15
C ASP A 391 0.63 11.13 44.61
N HIS A 392 1.03 12.32 44.99
CA HIS A 392 0.70 12.86 46.31
C HIS A 392 -0.82 13.04 46.46
N TRP A 393 -1.47 13.65 45.49
CA TRP A 393 -2.92 13.88 45.50
C TRP A 393 -3.71 12.60 45.57
N THR A 394 -3.46 11.67 44.66
CA THR A 394 -4.17 10.37 44.60
C THR A 394 -3.88 9.51 45.82
N SER A 395 -2.64 9.55 46.37
CA SER A 395 -2.32 8.86 47.62
C SER A 395 -3.10 9.40 48.81
N LYS A 396 -3.28 10.72 48.92
CA LYS A 396 -4.06 11.36 49.98
C LYS A 396 -5.56 10.98 49.90
N ILE A 397 -6.14 11.04 48.66
CA ILE A 397 -7.51 10.66 48.44
C ILE A 397 -7.72 9.16 48.78
N ASN A 398 -6.80 8.30 48.35
CA ASN A 398 -6.85 6.86 48.66
C ASN A 398 -6.82 6.63 50.16
N LYS A 399 -5.99 7.32 50.94
CA LYS A 399 -5.91 7.20 52.39
C LYS A 399 -7.23 7.60 53.06
N LYS A 400 -7.92 8.64 52.56
CA LYS A 400 -9.21 9.10 53.12
C LYS A 400 -10.41 8.27 52.71
N THR A 401 -10.47 7.85 51.47
CA THR A 401 -11.64 7.16 50.89
C THR A 401 -11.53 5.64 50.90
N GLY A 402 -10.31 5.10 51.00
CA GLY A 402 -10.02 3.66 50.82
C GLY A 402 -10.14 3.18 49.36
N LEU A 403 -10.50 4.05 48.39
CA LEU A 403 -10.70 3.71 46.99
C LEU A 403 -9.37 3.49 46.30
N LYS A 404 -9.32 2.50 45.39
CA LYS A 404 -8.13 2.14 44.61
C LYS A 404 -8.47 1.84 43.15
N GLY A 405 -7.45 1.84 42.29
CA GLY A 405 -7.59 1.44 40.91
C GLY A 405 -8.69 2.21 40.18
N LYS A 406 -9.60 1.50 39.51
CA LYS A 406 -10.67 2.10 38.69
C LYS A 406 -11.57 3.02 39.49
N ASP A 407 -11.92 2.63 40.73
CA ASP A 407 -12.87 3.37 41.58
C ASP A 407 -12.29 4.70 42.07
N LEU A 408 -10.99 4.83 42.17
CA LEU A 408 -10.29 6.07 42.47
C LEU A 408 -10.04 6.92 41.20
N PHE A 409 -9.48 6.31 40.19
CA PHE A 409 -8.99 7.05 39.02
C PHE A 409 -10.08 7.46 38.04
N MET A 410 -11.17 6.72 37.93
CA MET A 410 -12.24 7.05 36.99
C MET A 410 -13.01 8.32 37.36
N PRO A 411 -13.44 8.51 38.63
CA PRO A 411 -14.06 9.77 39.06
C PRO A 411 -13.09 10.97 38.90
N LEU A 412 -11.83 10.82 39.31
CA LEU A 412 -10.84 11.91 39.12
C LEU A 412 -10.65 12.27 37.65
N ARG A 413 -10.63 11.27 36.76
CA ARG A 413 -10.56 11.52 35.32
C ARG A 413 -11.79 12.28 34.84
N LEU A 414 -12.98 11.87 35.22
CA LEU A 414 -14.22 12.55 34.87
C LEU A 414 -14.21 14.01 35.33
N ILE A 415 -13.77 14.28 36.57
CA ILE A 415 -13.64 15.65 37.09
C ILE A 415 -12.70 16.48 36.21
N LEU A 416 -11.51 15.94 35.91
CA LEU A 416 -10.47 16.67 35.19
C LEU A 416 -10.75 16.81 33.67
N THR A 417 -11.39 15.80 33.07
CA THR A 417 -11.47 15.73 31.61
C THR A 417 -12.90 15.76 31.05
N GLY A 418 -13.90 15.53 31.89
CA GLY A 418 -15.30 15.35 31.47
C GLY A 418 -15.57 14.07 30.69
N LYS A 419 -14.61 13.14 30.61
CA LYS A 419 -14.72 11.91 29.79
C LYS A 419 -14.54 10.65 30.66
N SER A 420 -15.49 9.70 30.51
CA SER A 420 -15.46 8.41 31.22
C SER A 420 -14.48 7.40 30.61
N LEU A 421 -14.31 7.45 29.28
CA LEU A 421 -13.35 6.63 28.57
C LEU A 421 -12.08 7.43 28.33
N SER A 422 -10.94 6.79 28.58
CA SER A 422 -9.65 7.29 28.14
C SER A 422 -9.70 7.45 26.63
N LEU A 423 -9.23 8.56 26.11
CA LEU A 423 -8.90 8.67 24.69
C LEU A 423 -7.75 7.71 24.31
N ILE A 424 -7.18 6.98 25.25
CA ILE A 424 -6.32 5.79 25.20
C ILE A 424 -5.81 5.59 26.62
N HIS A 425 -5.47 4.37 26.99
CA HIS A 425 -4.90 4.02 28.27
C HIS A 425 -3.90 5.07 28.76
N ILE A 426 -4.35 5.94 29.66
CA ILE A 426 -3.45 6.86 30.34
C ILE A 426 -2.63 6.00 31.29
N SER A 427 -1.48 5.55 30.83
CA SER A 427 -0.47 5.00 31.73
C SER A 427 -0.12 6.09 32.74
N GLU A 428 -0.27 5.75 34.00
CA GLU A 428 0.26 6.55 35.12
C GLU A 428 1.68 6.94 34.75
N PRO A 429 2.24 7.92 34.67
CA PRO A 429 2.84 9.01 35.39
C PRO A 429 2.94 10.35 34.61
N THR A 430 2.02 10.68 33.74
CA THR A 430 2.18 11.83 32.83
C THR A 430 1.25 13.01 33.16
N ARG A 431 0.84 13.20 34.42
CA ARG A 431 -0.26 14.09 34.80
C ARG A 431 0.00 15.39 35.57
N PRO A 432 1.20 15.96 35.64
CA PRO A 432 1.34 17.23 36.33
C PRO A 432 0.75 18.44 35.59
N ALA A 433 0.37 18.31 34.32
CA ALA A 433 -0.06 19.47 33.50
C ALA A 433 -1.59 19.69 33.44
N LEU A 434 -2.38 18.91 34.17
CA LEU A 434 -3.86 19.01 34.19
C LEU A 434 -4.43 19.50 35.53
N ILE A 435 -3.61 19.79 36.52
CA ILE A 435 -4.03 20.30 37.82
C ILE A 435 -3.74 21.76 37.97
#